data_d0c4ca6e62706337e502d6fa2ee7a131
#
_entry.id   d0c4ca6e62706337e502d6fa2ee7a131
#
_cell.length_a   1.000
_cell.length_b   1.000
_cell.length_c   1.000
_cell.angle_alpha   90.00
_cell.angle_beta   90.00
_cell.angle_gamma   90.00
#
_symmetry.space_group_name_H-M   'P 1'
#
loop_
_entity.id
_entity.type
_entity.pdbx_description
1 polymer ?
#
loop_
_entity_poly.entity_id
_entity_poly.type
_entity_poly.pdbx_seq_one_letter_code
_entity_poly.pdbx_strand_id
1 'polypeptide(L)'
;MNTQTPARPSFWSTVGIVAKREIVVRCMSKSFIISTLIILAIMFFAVVFTPQLGKMMSDGNTTVATTADLAPKLSNLPHTTVIEVADPEAARNAVLSEEANAAVVPDASNPLGMEVLSLRDAPTGLLSSLSVSPNVQLLDPNAPHPTLRYFLGLGFGMVWLMAVILFGMGIANSVVEEKQTRIVEILLASVSSKALLTGKIIGNSAAALAQILAIAATVIGGLAINGSVLPVANLVWPIVWFVILFMFGFVMIAALYAAAAALVSRTEDLNTAL
;
A
#
# COMPACT_ATOMS: atom_id res chain seq x y z
N MET A 1 -46.11 45.73 5.33
CA MET A 1 -45.39 44.56 4.78
C MET A 1 -43.99 44.52 5.37
N ASN A 2 -43.78 43.67 6.39
CA ASN A 2 -42.45 43.52 7.00
C ASN A 2 -41.60 42.62 6.09
N THR A 3 -40.76 43.21 5.25
CA THR A 3 -39.75 42.50 4.51
C THR A 3 -38.60 42.13 5.43
N GLN A 4 -38.75 41.00 6.15
CA GLN A 4 -37.64 40.43 6.83
C GLN A 4 -36.65 39.95 5.76
N THR A 5 -35.56 40.68 5.62
CA THR A 5 -34.39 40.20 4.87
C THR A 5 -33.97 38.86 5.46
N PRO A 6 -33.94 37.77 4.67
CA PRO A 6 -33.54 36.47 5.22
C PRO A 6 -32.11 36.57 5.79
N ALA A 7 -31.97 36.24 7.08
CA ALA A 7 -30.69 36.27 7.76
C ALA A 7 -29.69 35.37 6.99
N ARG A 8 -28.54 35.94 6.62
CA ARG A 8 -27.47 35.18 5.99
C ARG A 8 -27.11 34.00 6.90
N PRO A 9 -27.07 32.76 6.35
CA PRO A 9 -26.70 31.60 7.15
C PRO A 9 -25.29 31.77 7.73
N SER A 10 -25.07 31.26 8.95
CA SER A 10 -23.77 31.36 9.59
C SER A 10 -22.72 30.60 8.82
N PHE A 11 -21.45 31.00 8.89
CA PHE A 11 -20.33 30.37 8.22
C PHE A 11 -20.32 28.83 8.45
N TRP A 12 -20.38 28.39 9.70
CA TRP A 12 -20.34 26.98 10.06
C TRP A 12 -21.59 26.19 9.65
N SER A 13 -22.76 26.82 9.66
CA SER A 13 -23.99 26.22 9.12
C SER A 13 -23.85 25.93 7.63
N THR A 14 -23.31 26.88 6.88
CA THR A 14 -23.03 26.71 5.45
C THR A 14 -22.01 25.62 5.20
N VAL A 15 -20.88 25.62 5.93
CA VAL A 15 -19.85 24.59 5.85
C VAL A 15 -20.45 23.20 6.08
N GLY A 16 -21.30 23.05 7.12
CA GLY A 16 -21.95 21.78 7.43
C GLY A 16 -22.88 21.28 6.31
N ILE A 17 -23.67 22.17 5.72
CA ILE A 17 -24.57 21.83 4.62
C ILE A 17 -23.78 21.39 3.39
N VAL A 18 -22.73 22.15 3.04
CA VAL A 18 -21.87 21.81 1.88
C VAL A 18 -21.13 20.50 2.14
N ALA A 19 -20.52 20.32 3.30
CA ALA A 19 -19.83 19.08 3.64
C ALA A 19 -20.76 17.86 3.58
N LYS A 20 -21.95 17.97 4.15
CA LYS A 20 -22.96 16.88 4.04
C LYS A 20 -23.31 16.54 2.60
N ARG A 21 -23.53 17.56 1.77
CA ARG A 21 -23.79 17.37 0.34
C ARG A 21 -22.63 16.66 -0.33
N GLU A 22 -21.40 17.09 -0.11
CA GLU A 22 -20.19 16.47 -0.71
C GLU A 22 -20.05 15.01 -0.30
N ILE A 23 -20.24 14.71 0.99
CA ILE A 23 -20.21 13.32 1.49
C ILE A 23 -21.25 12.46 0.77
N VAL A 24 -22.49 12.92 0.71
CA VAL A 24 -23.57 12.17 0.07
C VAL A 24 -23.31 11.98 -1.42
N VAL A 25 -23.00 13.04 -2.15
CA VAL A 25 -22.73 12.98 -3.58
C VAL A 25 -21.55 12.06 -3.88
N ARG A 26 -20.47 12.13 -3.07
CA ARG A 26 -19.29 11.28 -3.25
C ARG A 26 -19.58 9.83 -2.92
N CYS A 27 -20.11 9.55 -1.73
CA CYS A 27 -20.36 8.18 -1.27
C CYS A 27 -21.47 7.47 -2.04
N MET A 28 -22.42 8.21 -2.62
CA MET A 28 -23.48 7.63 -3.46
C MET A 28 -23.12 7.58 -4.95
N SER A 29 -21.99 8.10 -5.37
CA SER A 29 -21.58 8.03 -6.77
C SER A 29 -21.25 6.57 -7.14
N LYS A 30 -21.79 6.10 -8.27
CA LYS A 30 -21.56 4.74 -8.76
C LYS A 30 -20.06 4.43 -8.92
N SER A 31 -19.31 5.40 -9.43
CA SER A 31 -17.86 5.27 -9.60
C SER A 31 -17.13 5.04 -8.27
N PHE A 32 -17.47 5.81 -7.23
CA PHE A 32 -16.89 5.66 -5.91
C PHE A 32 -17.23 4.30 -5.27
N ILE A 33 -18.49 3.89 -5.34
CA ILE A 33 -18.94 2.61 -4.78
C ILE A 33 -18.21 1.46 -5.47
N ILE A 34 -18.19 1.45 -6.81
CA ILE A 34 -17.54 0.39 -7.58
C ILE A 34 -16.04 0.35 -7.30
N SER A 35 -15.35 1.50 -7.35
CA SER A 35 -13.90 1.55 -7.08
C SER A 35 -13.57 1.13 -5.64
N THR A 36 -14.37 1.55 -4.67
CA THR A 36 -14.20 1.16 -3.28
C THR A 36 -14.40 -0.35 -3.11
N LEU A 37 -15.47 -0.92 -3.67
CA LEU A 37 -15.71 -2.36 -3.61
C LEU A 37 -14.58 -3.17 -4.27
N ILE A 38 -14.05 -2.71 -5.39
CA ILE A 38 -12.92 -3.35 -6.06
C ILE A 38 -11.68 -3.31 -5.14
N ILE A 39 -11.37 -2.15 -4.54
CA ILE A 39 -10.23 -2.02 -3.62
C ILE A 39 -10.39 -2.93 -2.40
N LEU A 40 -11.58 -2.94 -1.79
CA LEU A 40 -11.87 -3.81 -0.64
C LEU A 40 -11.75 -5.29 -1.02
N ALA A 41 -12.26 -5.69 -2.19
CA ALA A 41 -12.14 -7.06 -2.69
C ALA A 41 -10.66 -7.44 -2.91
N ILE A 42 -9.88 -6.59 -3.60
CA ILE A 42 -8.45 -6.82 -3.83
C ILE A 42 -7.71 -6.96 -2.50
N MET A 43 -7.95 -6.05 -1.54
CA MET A 43 -7.32 -6.08 -0.22
C MET A 43 -7.71 -7.33 0.57
N PHE A 44 -8.99 -7.68 0.55
CA PHE A 44 -9.49 -8.90 1.22
C PHE A 44 -8.82 -10.15 0.65
N PHE A 45 -8.85 -10.31 -0.68
CA PHE A 45 -8.23 -11.46 -1.34
C PHE A 45 -6.70 -11.47 -1.13
N ALA A 46 -6.03 -10.33 -1.22
CA ALA A 46 -4.60 -10.24 -0.97
C ALA A 46 -4.26 -10.75 0.44
N VAL A 47 -5.01 -10.33 1.46
CA VAL A 47 -4.78 -10.75 2.85
C VAL A 47 -5.12 -12.21 3.07
N VAL A 48 -6.26 -12.68 2.56
CA VAL A 48 -6.73 -14.07 2.74
C VAL A 48 -5.83 -15.07 2.00
N PHE A 49 -5.32 -14.72 0.82
CA PHE A 49 -4.48 -15.60 0.01
C PHE A 49 -2.97 -15.43 0.22
N THR A 50 -2.55 -14.48 1.08
CA THR A 50 -1.12 -14.28 1.42
C THR A 50 -0.41 -15.57 1.83
N PRO A 51 -0.96 -16.47 2.67
CA PRO A 51 -0.28 -17.71 3.04
C PRO A 51 -0.09 -18.67 1.85
N GLN A 52 -1.06 -18.71 0.94
CA GLN A 52 -0.99 -19.53 -0.26
C GLN A 52 0.03 -18.98 -1.25
N LEU A 53 0.04 -17.66 -1.45
CA LEU A 53 1.05 -16.97 -2.27
C LEU A 53 2.46 -17.18 -1.70
N GLY A 54 2.60 -17.06 -0.38
CA GLY A 54 3.86 -17.32 0.31
C GLY A 54 4.37 -18.75 0.06
N LYS A 55 3.48 -19.75 0.11
CA LYS A 55 3.83 -21.14 -0.23
C LYS A 55 4.23 -21.26 -1.71
N MET A 56 3.46 -20.71 -2.64
CA MET A 56 3.79 -20.74 -4.07
C MET A 56 5.12 -20.04 -4.38
N MET A 57 5.46 -18.98 -3.66
CA MET A 57 6.76 -18.29 -3.81
C MET A 57 7.89 -18.99 -3.05
N SER A 58 7.57 -19.75 -1.99
CA SER A 58 8.52 -20.56 -1.21
C SER A 58 8.71 -21.98 -1.76
N ASP A 59 7.74 -22.51 -2.49
CA ASP A 59 7.82 -23.83 -3.15
C ASP A 59 8.79 -23.86 -4.36
N GLY A 60 9.46 -22.75 -4.62
CA GLY A 60 10.68 -22.76 -5.40
C GLY A 60 11.78 -23.48 -4.61
N ASN A 61 11.70 -24.83 -4.50
CA ASN A 61 12.86 -25.63 -4.09
C ASN A 61 14.02 -25.22 -4.98
N THR A 62 15.03 -24.59 -4.39
CA THR A 62 16.25 -24.27 -5.12
C THR A 62 16.99 -25.57 -5.37
N THR A 63 16.99 -26.04 -6.61
CA THR A 63 17.75 -27.22 -7.02
C THR A 63 19.22 -26.83 -7.05
N VAL A 64 20.03 -27.47 -6.22
CA VAL A 64 21.45 -27.18 -6.10
C VAL A 64 22.28 -28.40 -6.52
N ALA A 65 23.10 -28.23 -7.55
CA ALA A 65 24.07 -29.22 -7.93
C ALA A 65 25.34 -29.10 -7.05
N THR A 66 25.81 -30.20 -6.52
CA THR A 66 27.01 -30.21 -5.67
C THR A 66 27.74 -31.53 -5.70
N THR A 67 28.99 -31.53 -5.28
CA THR A 67 29.81 -32.75 -5.13
C THR A 67 29.45 -33.50 -3.84
N ALA A 68 29.77 -34.79 -3.81
CA ALA A 68 29.51 -35.69 -2.69
C ALA A 68 30.00 -35.14 -1.32
N ASP A 69 31.08 -34.37 -1.30
CA ASP A 69 31.66 -33.78 -0.10
C ASP A 69 30.80 -32.73 0.56
N LEU A 70 30.05 -31.97 -0.23
CA LEU A 70 29.20 -30.86 0.26
C LEU A 70 27.71 -31.26 0.36
N ALA A 71 27.30 -32.34 -0.29
CA ALA A 71 25.91 -32.79 -0.31
C ALA A 71 25.30 -32.98 1.09
N PRO A 72 25.99 -33.56 2.11
CA PRO A 72 25.42 -33.69 3.48
C PRO A 72 25.19 -32.37 4.18
N LYS A 73 25.95 -31.32 3.85
CA LYS A 73 25.79 -29.98 4.43
C LYS A 73 24.59 -29.24 3.83
N LEU A 74 24.34 -29.46 2.53
CA LEU A 74 23.30 -28.78 1.78
C LEU A 74 21.93 -29.47 1.90
N SER A 75 21.90 -30.79 2.07
CA SER A 75 20.66 -31.57 2.20
C SER A 75 19.84 -31.21 3.47
N ASN A 76 20.48 -30.65 4.48
CA ASN A 76 19.82 -30.19 5.70
C ASN A 76 19.26 -28.75 5.60
N LEU A 77 19.48 -28.05 4.47
CA LEU A 77 18.97 -26.70 4.28
C LEU A 77 17.48 -26.73 3.90
N PRO A 78 16.66 -25.84 4.47
CA PRO A 78 15.26 -25.75 4.13
C PRO A 78 15.09 -25.33 2.65
N HIS A 79 14.10 -25.90 1.98
CA HIS A 79 13.75 -25.59 0.58
C HIS A 79 14.87 -25.81 -0.43
N THR A 80 15.78 -26.77 -0.17
CA THR A 80 16.88 -27.11 -1.07
C THR A 80 16.75 -28.56 -1.53
N THR A 81 16.73 -28.77 -2.82
CA THR A 81 16.83 -30.10 -3.43
C THR A 81 18.25 -30.25 -3.96
N VAL A 82 18.98 -31.24 -3.43
CA VAL A 82 20.38 -31.47 -3.80
C VAL A 82 20.46 -32.47 -4.94
N ILE A 83 21.17 -32.12 -6.00
CA ILE A 83 21.61 -33.05 -7.10
C ILE A 83 23.09 -33.29 -6.89
N GLU A 84 23.44 -34.52 -6.59
CA GLU A 84 24.82 -34.94 -6.43
C GLU A 84 25.46 -35.21 -7.80
N VAL A 85 26.62 -34.61 -8.07
CA VAL A 85 27.34 -34.68 -9.31
C VAL A 85 28.79 -35.13 -9.06
N ALA A 86 29.43 -35.68 -10.08
CA ALA A 86 30.74 -36.31 -9.96
C ALA A 86 31.87 -35.32 -9.64
N ASP A 87 31.82 -34.12 -10.25
CA ASP A 87 32.89 -33.13 -10.14
C ASP A 87 32.36 -31.70 -10.27
N PRO A 88 33.17 -30.66 -9.94
CA PRO A 88 32.78 -29.26 -10.06
C PRO A 88 32.39 -28.81 -11.46
N GLU A 89 32.95 -29.42 -12.51
CA GLU A 89 32.61 -29.08 -13.88
C GLU A 89 31.20 -29.60 -14.23
N ALA A 90 30.85 -30.78 -13.77
CA ALA A 90 29.50 -31.33 -13.90
C ALA A 90 28.47 -30.44 -13.17
N ALA A 91 28.82 -29.92 -11.99
CA ALA A 91 27.98 -28.98 -11.27
C ALA A 91 27.75 -27.68 -12.06
N ARG A 92 28.79 -27.12 -12.67
CA ARG A 92 28.71 -25.95 -13.54
C ARG A 92 27.83 -26.24 -14.78
N ASN A 93 28.00 -27.41 -15.41
CA ASN A 93 27.21 -27.78 -16.57
C ASN A 93 25.73 -27.95 -16.23
N ALA A 94 25.39 -28.50 -15.06
CA ALA A 94 24.02 -28.61 -14.58
C ALA A 94 23.33 -27.21 -14.41
N VAL A 95 24.10 -26.19 -14.03
CA VAL A 95 23.59 -24.80 -13.99
C VAL A 95 23.44 -24.21 -15.38
N LEU A 96 24.41 -24.47 -16.29
CA LEU A 96 24.36 -23.98 -17.67
C LEU A 96 23.24 -24.62 -18.49
N SER A 97 22.91 -25.89 -18.21
CA SER A 97 21.78 -26.61 -18.83
C SER A 97 20.43 -26.30 -18.17
N GLU A 98 20.40 -25.44 -17.19
CA GLU A 98 19.18 -25.08 -16.36
C GLU A 98 18.58 -26.30 -15.64
N GLU A 99 19.34 -27.40 -15.46
CA GLU A 99 18.95 -28.56 -14.67
C GLU A 99 19.02 -28.27 -13.16
N ALA A 100 19.92 -27.36 -12.75
CA ALA A 100 20.03 -26.84 -11.42
C ALA A 100 19.93 -25.30 -11.41
N ASN A 101 19.28 -24.75 -10.39
CA ASN A 101 19.17 -23.30 -10.21
C ASN A 101 20.49 -22.66 -9.75
N ALA A 102 21.30 -23.44 -9.00
CA ALA A 102 22.61 -23.03 -8.54
C ALA A 102 23.51 -24.26 -8.39
N ALA A 103 24.82 -24.02 -8.29
CA ALA A 103 25.76 -25.06 -7.88
C ALA A 103 26.60 -24.55 -6.70
N VAL A 104 26.95 -25.45 -5.81
CA VAL A 104 27.91 -25.20 -4.72
C VAL A 104 29.08 -26.14 -4.91
N VAL A 105 30.26 -25.56 -5.15
CA VAL A 105 31.48 -26.30 -5.43
C VAL A 105 32.55 -25.99 -4.38
N PRO A 106 33.47 -26.93 -4.12
CA PRO A 106 34.59 -26.68 -3.22
C PRO A 106 35.51 -25.59 -3.78
N ASP A 107 35.88 -24.61 -2.96
CA ASP A 107 36.88 -23.60 -3.31
C ASP A 107 37.79 -23.34 -2.11
N ALA A 108 39.04 -23.76 -2.24
CA ALA A 108 40.05 -23.59 -1.19
C ALA A 108 40.50 -22.11 -1.02
N SER A 109 40.24 -21.24 -1.98
CA SER A 109 40.58 -19.81 -1.89
C SER A 109 39.58 -19.02 -1.08
N ASN A 110 38.37 -19.54 -0.89
CA ASN A 110 37.32 -18.91 -0.13
C ASN A 110 37.40 -19.31 1.35
N PRO A 111 37.28 -18.36 2.30
CA PRO A 111 37.26 -18.67 3.75
C PRO A 111 36.19 -19.68 4.19
N LEU A 112 35.08 -19.79 3.42
CA LEU A 112 34.02 -20.76 3.64
C LEU A 112 34.30 -22.12 3.04
N GLY A 113 35.39 -22.28 2.25
CA GLY A 113 35.75 -23.50 1.56
C GLY A 113 34.82 -23.88 0.41
N MET A 114 33.94 -22.95 -0.03
CA MET A 114 32.97 -23.21 -1.08
C MET A 114 32.67 -21.95 -1.91
N GLU A 115 32.33 -22.15 -3.19
CA GLU A 115 31.87 -21.14 -4.12
C GLU A 115 30.46 -21.49 -4.59
N VAL A 116 29.61 -20.46 -4.77
CA VAL A 116 28.25 -20.60 -5.29
C VAL A 116 28.20 -20.09 -6.72
N LEU A 117 27.80 -20.94 -7.63
CA LEU A 117 27.63 -20.64 -9.06
C LEU A 117 26.15 -20.52 -9.38
N SER A 118 25.77 -19.50 -10.14
CA SER A 118 24.40 -19.31 -10.64
C SER A 118 24.40 -18.69 -12.02
N LEU A 119 23.33 -18.90 -12.81
CA LEU A 119 23.30 -18.51 -14.21
C LEU A 119 23.07 -17.01 -14.41
N ARG A 120 22.11 -16.42 -13.69
CA ARG A 120 21.66 -15.02 -13.91
C ARG A 120 21.61 -14.21 -12.64
N ASP A 121 20.97 -14.75 -11.61
CA ASP A 121 20.74 -14.05 -10.35
C ASP A 121 21.37 -14.78 -9.17
N ALA A 122 21.91 -14.03 -8.21
CA ALA A 122 22.44 -14.63 -7.00
C ALA A 122 21.31 -15.31 -6.20
N PRO A 123 21.43 -16.62 -5.85
CA PRO A 123 20.40 -17.33 -5.12
C PRO A 123 20.37 -16.86 -3.64
N THR A 124 19.74 -15.73 -3.38
CA THR A 124 19.75 -15.05 -2.08
C THR A 124 19.24 -15.93 -0.95
N GLY A 125 18.24 -16.80 -1.21
CA GLY A 125 17.74 -17.78 -0.26
C GLY A 125 18.81 -18.80 0.17
N LEU A 126 19.55 -19.35 -0.82
CA LEU A 126 20.67 -20.27 -0.57
C LEU A 126 21.82 -19.55 0.15
N LEU A 127 22.20 -18.36 -0.31
CA LEU A 127 23.26 -17.58 0.31
C LEU A 127 22.94 -17.22 1.77
N SER A 128 21.70 -16.86 2.07
CA SER A 128 21.26 -16.59 3.43
C SER A 128 21.30 -17.85 4.32
N SER A 129 21.02 -19.03 3.74
CA SER A 129 21.07 -20.31 4.46
C SER A 129 22.52 -20.80 4.68
N LEU A 130 23.44 -20.45 3.78
CA LEU A 130 24.87 -20.77 3.89
C LEU A 130 25.63 -19.77 4.78
N SER A 131 25.12 -18.56 4.99
CA SER A 131 25.74 -17.57 5.86
C SER A 131 25.63 -18.02 7.30
N VAL A 132 26.77 -18.07 8.01
CA VAL A 132 26.80 -18.29 9.45
C VAL A 132 26.31 -17.01 10.14
N SER A 133 25.00 -16.92 10.31
CA SER A 133 24.42 -15.80 11.05
C SER A 133 24.59 -16.03 12.56
N PRO A 134 25.04 -15.03 13.32
CA PRO A 134 25.03 -15.14 14.78
C PRO A 134 23.58 -15.38 15.26
N ASN A 135 23.41 -16.12 16.34
CA ASN A 135 22.10 -16.34 16.93
C ASN A 135 21.56 -15.00 17.43
N VAL A 136 20.55 -14.47 16.74
CA VAL A 136 19.90 -13.21 17.10
C VAL A 136 18.70 -13.53 17.96
N GLN A 137 18.77 -13.23 19.27
CA GLN A 137 17.63 -13.29 20.15
C GLN A 137 16.92 -11.94 20.17
N LEU A 138 15.68 -11.91 19.68
CA LEU A 138 14.81 -10.74 19.80
C LEU A 138 14.37 -10.63 21.26
N LEU A 139 14.72 -9.55 21.92
CA LEU A 139 14.38 -9.30 23.34
C LEU A 139 12.90 -8.88 23.50
N ASP A 140 12.29 -8.32 22.44
CA ASP A 140 10.85 -8.05 22.41
C ASP A 140 10.12 -9.18 21.66
N PRO A 141 9.39 -10.06 22.39
CA PRO A 141 8.64 -11.15 21.77
C PRO A 141 7.46 -10.67 20.90
N ASN A 142 7.04 -9.40 21.04
CA ASN A 142 5.97 -8.81 20.28
C ASN A 142 6.46 -7.95 19.11
N ALA A 143 7.76 -7.86 18.90
CA ALA A 143 8.32 -7.07 17.80
C ALA A 143 7.82 -7.62 16.46
N PRO A 144 7.13 -6.80 15.63
CA PRO A 144 6.67 -7.24 14.33
C PRO A 144 7.89 -7.54 13.44
N HIS A 145 7.81 -8.64 12.70
CA HIS A 145 8.87 -9.05 11.78
C HIS A 145 9.27 -7.88 10.85
N PRO A 146 10.58 -7.64 10.61
CA PRO A 146 11.04 -6.50 9.79
C PRO A 146 10.38 -6.42 8.42
N THR A 147 10.19 -7.55 7.74
CA THR A 147 9.50 -7.66 6.47
C THR A 147 8.05 -7.19 6.55
N LEU A 148 7.34 -7.54 7.62
CA LEU A 148 5.97 -7.11 7.83
C LEU A 148 5.89 -5.59 8.01
N ARG A 149 6.80 -5.00 8.79
CA ARG A 149 6.87 -3.53 8.96
C ARG A 149 7.07 -2.82 7.63
N TYR A 150 7.96 -3.36 6.79
CA TYR A 150 8.22 -2.82 5.46
C TYR A 150 6.96 -2.86 4.58
N PHE A 151 6.30 -4.02 4.49
CA PHE A 151 5.10 -4.16 3.66
C PHE A 151 3.89 -3.36 4.20
N LEU A 152 3.75 -3.24 5.53
CA LEU A 152 2.74 -2.37 6.12
C LEU A 152 2.99 -0.90 5.77
N GLY A 153 4.24 -0.43 5.90
CA GLY A 153 4.60 0.93 5.53
C GLY A 153 4.36 1.23 4.06
N LEU A 154 4.76 0.32 3.17
CA LEU A 154 4.52 0.42 1.73
C LEU A 154 3.02 0.43 1.42
N GLY A 155 2.24 -0.47 2.03
CA GLY A 155 0.79 -0.55 1.85
C GLY A 155 0.08 0.71 2.31
N PHE A 156 0.41 1.23 3.48
CA PHE A 156 -0.12 2.49 3.98
C PHE A 156 0.24 3.67 3.07
N GLY A 157 1.49 3.72 2.59
CA GLY A 157 1.93 4.74 1.63
C GLY A 157 1.16 4.68 0.32
N MET A 158 0.93 3.48 -0.22
CA MET A 158 0.13 3.30 -1.45
C MET A 158 -1.32 3.71 -1.26
N VAL A 159 -1.95 3.32 -0.15
CA VAL A 159 -3.33 3.69 0.17
C VAL A 159 -3.45 5.21 0.29
N TRP A 160 -2.47 5.86 0.95
CA TRP A 160 -2.43 7.32 1.05
C TRP A 160 -2.30 7.99 -0.32
N LEU A 161 -1.37 7.53 -1.14
CA LEU A 161 -1.16 8.07 -2.49
C LEU A 161 -2.41 7.93 -3.36
N MET A 162 -3.05 6.75 -3.35
CA MET A 162 -4.29 6.51 -4.08
C MET A 162 -5.43 7.41 -3.61
N ALA A 163 -5.56 7.61 -2.29
CA ALA A 163 -6.56 8.51 -1.73
C ALA A 163 -6.31 9.96 -2.17
N VAL A 164 -5.07 10.43 -2.14
CA VAL A 164 -4.69 11.79 -2.58
C VAL A 164 -5.07 12.00 -4.05
N ILE A 165 -4.71 11.07 -4.93
CA ILE A 165 -5.02 11.16 -6.36
C ILE A 165 -6.55 11.17 -6.57
N LEU A 166 -7.25 10.20 -5.98
CA LEU A 166 -8.68 10.00 -6.23
C LEU A 166 -9.53 11.16 -5.69
N PHE A 167 -9.29 11.57 -4.46
CA PHE A 167 -10.07 12.62 -3.81
C PHE A 167 -9.54 14.00 -4.13
N GLY A 168 -8.22 14.18 -4.23
CA GLY A 168 -7.61 15.46 -4.59
C GLY A 168 -8.06 15.93 -5.96
N MET A 169 -7.98 15.04 -6.98
CA MET A 169 -8.49 15.35 -8.32
C MET A 169 -10.01 15.60 -8.30
N GLY A 170 -10.75 14.87 -7.46
CA GLY A 170 -12.18 15.11 -7.27
C GLY A 170 -12.51 16.50 -6.72
N ILE A 171 -11.71 16.99 -5.76
CA ILE A 171 -11.82 18.35 -5.22
C ILE A 171 -11.48 19.37 -6.31
N ALA A 172 -10.37 19.18 -7.03
CA ALA A 172 -9.94 20.08 -8.09
C ALA A 172 -10.99 20.21 -9.20
N ASN A 173 -11.48 19.08 -9.74
CA ASN A 173 -12.53 19.07 -10.75
C ASN A 173 -13.79 19.82 -10.26
N SER A 174 -14.24 19.52 -9.05
CA SER A 174 -15.42 20.15 -8.45
C SER A 174 -15.27 21.67 -8.28
N VAL A 175 -14.06 22.17 -8.00
CA VAL A 175 -13.78 23.61 -7.89
C VAL A 175 -13.82 24.26 -9.28
N VAL A 176 -13.22 23.64 -10.30
CA VAL A 176 -13.20 24.19 -11.67
C VAL A 176 -14.58 24.13 -12.30
N GLU A 177 -15.32 23.03 -12.17
CA GLU A 177 -16.70 22.90 -12.66
C GLU A 177 -17.63 23.99 -12.11
N GLU A 178 -17.49 24.30 -10.80
CA GLU A 178 -18.25 25.40 -10.20
C GLU A 178 -17.89 26.75 -10.80
N LYS A 179 -16.63 27.01 -11.14
CA LYS A 179 -16.23 28.26 -11.79
C LYS A 179 -16.76 28.39 -13.22
N GLN A 180 -16.90 27.25 -13.92
CA GLN A 180 -17.43 27.24 -15.29
C GLN A 180 -18.94 27.41 -15.36
N THR A 181 -19.66 27.14 -14.28
CA THR A 181 -21.11 27.26 -14.23
C THR A 181 -21.52 28.60 -13.65
N ARG A 182 -22.47 29.30 -14.28
CA ARG A 182 -23.05 30.58 -13.78
C ARG A 182 -23.76 30.42 -12.41
N ILE A 183 -23.94 29.20 -11.95
CA ILE A 183 -24.52 28.85 -10.63
C ILE A 183 -23.69 29.46 -9.51
N VAL A 184 -22.36 29.55 -9.67
CA VAL A 184 -21.46 30.17 -8.69
C VAL A 184 -21.80 31.65 -8.45
N GLU A 185 -22.14 32.41 -9.48
CA GLU A 185 -22.50 33.84 -9.31
C GLU A 185 -23.72 34.00 -8.41
N ILE A 186 -24.70 33.10 -8.54
CA ILE A 186 -25.93 33.10 -7.74
C ILE A 186 -25.62 32.61 -6.31
N LEU A 187 -24.78 31.57 -6.15
CA LEU A 187 -24.37 31.05 -4.84
C LEU A 187 -23.51 32.05 -4.08
N LEU A 188 -22.55 32.71 -4.71
CA LEU A 188 -21.68 33.70 -4.08
C LEU A 188 -22.43 34.97 -3.65
N ALA A 189 -23.58 35.25 -4.23
CA ALA A 189 -24.45 36.33 -3.74
C ALA A 189 -25.04 36.02 -2.34
N SER A 190 -25.20 34.73 -2.01
CA SER A 190 -25.81 34.27 -0.76
C SER A 190 -24.82 33.63 0.25
N VAL A 191 -23.70 33.05 -0.23
CA VAL A 191 -22.76 32.26 0.56
C VAL A 191 -21.32 32.71 0.30
N SER A 192 -20.47 32.73 1.33
CA SER A 192 -19.05 33.06 1.15
C SER A 192 -18.28 31.94 0.44
N SER A 193 -17.41 32.30 -0.50
CA SER A 193 -16.52 31.35 -1.20
C SER A 193 -15.66 30.53 -0.23
N LYS A 194 -15.23 31.13 0.88
CA LYS A 194 -14.48 30.45 1.95
C LYS A 194 -15.29 29.31 2.59
N ALA A 195 -16.59 29.52 2.85
CA ALA A 195 -17.45 28.50 3.45
C ALA A 195 -17.68 27.33 2.47
N LEU A 196 -17.86 27.63 1.20
CA LEU A 196 -17.98 26.62 0.14
C LEU A 196 -16.74 25.74 0.06
N LEU A 197 -15.56 26.36 -0.06
CA LEU A 197 -14.29 25.64 -0.16
C LEU A 197 -13.99 24.79 1.07
N THR A 198 -14.19 25.37 2.26
CA THR A 198 -14.02 24.65 3.53
C THR A 198 -14.96 23.46 3.63
N GLY A 199 -16.22 23.61 3.24
CA GLY A 199 -17.20 22.54 3.22
C GLY A 199 -16.80 21.40 2.28
N LYS A 200 -16.27 21.72 1.09
CA LYS A 200 -15.76 20.71 0.14
C LYS A 200 -14.56 19.94 0.69
N ILE A 201 -13.59 20.64 1.28
CA ILE A 201 -12.41 20.00 1.87
C ILE A 201 -12.84 19.06 3.00
N ILE A 202 -13.68 19.53 3.94
CA ILE A 202 -14.17 18.70 5.04
C ILE A 202 -14.99 17.52 4.54
N GLY A 203 -15.90 17.72 3.57
CA GLY A 203 -16.73 16.66 3.02
C GLY A 203 -15.94 15.56 2.34
N ASN A 204 -14.97 15.93 1.49
CA ASN A 204 -14.11 14.97 0.82
C ASN A 204 -13.14 14.28 1.79
N SER A 205 -12.62 15.00 2.80
CA SER A 205 -11.78 14.42 3.86
C SER A 205 -12.55 13.37 4.68
N ALA A 206 -13.81 13.64 5.01
CA ALA A 206 -14.67 12.68 5.71
C ALA A 206 -14.96 11.43 4.86
N ALA A 207 -15.20 11.59 3.56
CA ALA A 207 -15.40 10.47 2.64
C ALA A 207 -14.12 9.62 2.48
N ALA A 208 -12.95 10.26 2.37
CA ALA A 208 -11.67 9.59 2.32
C ALA A 208 -11.38 8.81 3.61
N LEU A 209 -11.67 9.42 4.77
CA LEU A 209 -11.53 8.76 6.07
C LEU A 209 -12.43 7.53 6.17
N ALA A 210 -13.70 7.63 5.75
CA ALA A 210 -14.63 6.50 5.76
C ALA A 210 -14.11 5.33 4.89
N GLN A 211 -13.55 5.64 3.71
CA GLN A 211 -12.95 4.62 2.84
C GLN A 211 -11.75 3.94 3.49
N ILE A 212 -10.86 4.70 4.13
CA ILE A 212 -9.68 4.15 4.82
C ILE A 212 -10.08 3.28 6.01
N LEU A 213 -11.06 3.69 6.78
CA LEU A 213 -11.58 2.87 7.87
C LEU A 213 -12.21 1.57 7.36
N ALA A 214 -12.90 1.61 6.20
CA ALA A 214 -13.42 0.41 5.56
C ALA A 214 -12.29 -0.52 5.09
N ILE A 215 -11.20 0.02 4.51
CA ILE A 215 -10.02 -0.77 4.11
C ILE A 215 -9.36 -1.39 5.35
N ALA A 216 -9.15 -0.62 6.42
CA ALA A 216 -8.57 -1.11 7.66
C ALA A 216 -9.41 -2.25 8.28
N ALA A 217 -10.72 -2.08 8.33
CA ALA A 217 -11.64 -3.12 8.80
C ALA A 217 -11.58 -4.39 7.94
N THR A 218 -11.47 -4.25 6.62
CA THR A 218 -11.32 -5.38 5.68
C THR A 218 -10.02 -6.14 5.89
N VAL A 219 -8.91 -5.42 6.08
CA VAL A 219 -7.59 -6.02 6.37
C VAL A 219 -7.62 -6.78 7.70
N ILE A 220 -8.14 -6.15 8.76
CA ILE A 220 -8.27 -6.78 10.08
C ILE A 220 -9.15 -8.02 10.00
N GLY A 221 -10.30 -7.94 9.31
CA GLY A 221 -11.21 -9.07 9.11
C GLY A 221 -10.56 -10.21 8.33
N GLY A 222 -9.82 -9.91 7.27
CA GLY A 222 -9.08 -10.89 6.49
C GLY A 222 -8.00 -11.61 7.31
N LEU A 223 -7.26 -10.88 8.14
CA LEU A 223 -6.25 -11.47 9.04
C LEU A 223 -6.88 -12.36 10.11
N ALA A 224 -8.04 -11.98 10.64
CA ALA A 224 -8.78 -12.79 11.62
C ALA A 224 -9.26 -14.12 11.03
N ILE A 225 -9.71 -14.12 9.76
CA ILE A 225 -10.14 -15.32 9.06
C ILE A 225 -8.97 -16.27 8.80
N ASN A 226 -7.80 -15.74 8.48
CA ASN A 226 -6.60 -16.55 8.21
C ASN A 226 -6.03 -17.25 9.44
N GLY A 227 -6.51 -16.94 10.65
CA GLY A 227 -5.92 -17.47 11.88
C GLY A 227 -4.45 -17.06 12.01
N SER A 228 -4.04 -15.98 11.35
CA SER A 228 -2.65 -15.53 11.32
C SER A 228 -2.19 -15.24 12.76
N VAL A 229 -1.00 -15.71 13.07
CA VAL A 229 -0.32 -15.62 14.38
C VAL A 229 -0.02 -14.15 14.78
N LEU A 230 -0.34 -13.20 13.91
CA LEU A 230 -0.20 -11.77 14.20
C LEU A 230 -1.33 -11.36 15.18
N PRO A 231 -1.00 -11.05 16.44
CA PRO A 231 -1.99 -10.53 17.34
C PRO A 231 -2.54 -9.22 16.75
N VAL A 232 -3.83 -9.21 16.44
CA VAL A 232 -4.54 -8.03 15.88
C VAL A 232 -4.27 -6.79 16.75
N ALA A 233 -4.04 -7.00 18.06
CA ALA A 233 -3.65 -5.95 19.00
C ALA A 233 -2.41 -5.16 18.55
N ASN A 234 -1.43 -5.79 17.90
CA ASN A 234 -0.20 -5.14 17.45
C ASN A 234 -0.41 -4.25 16.20
N LEU A 235 -1.54 -4.43 15.49
CA LEU A 235 -1.90 -3.62 14.32
C LEU A 235 -2.73 -2.39 14.67
N VAL A 236 -3.42 -2.40 15.82
CA VAL A 236 -4.31 -1.29 16.23
C VAL A 236 -3.53 0.03 16.32
N TRP A 237 -2.36 0.03 16.97
CA TRP A 237 -1.56 1.23 17.17
C TRP A 237 -0.99 1.83 15.87
N PRO A 238 -0.38 1.04 14.96
CA PRO A 238 0.00 1.50 13.63
C PRO A 238 -1.17 2.06 12.82
N ILE A 239 -2.34 1.43 12.87
CA ILE A 239 -3.54 1.90 12.16
C ILE A 239 -4.03 3.24 12.73
N VAL A 240 -4.08 3.40 14.05
CA VAL A 240 -4.48 4.67 14.69
C VAL A 240 -3.53 5.80 14.27
N TRP A 241 -2.22 5.58 14.33
CA TRP A 241 -1.25 6.58 13.88
C TRP A 241 -1.38 6.88 12.39
N PHE A 242 -1.59 5.85 11.57
CA PHE A 242 -1.82 6.04 10.14
C PHE A 242 -3.05 6.92 9.89
N VAL A 243 -4.18 6.67 10.56
CA VAL A 243 -5.41 7.47 10.41
C VAL A 243 -5.17 8.92 10.82
N ILE A 244 -4.47 9.17 11.93
CA ILE A 244 -4.16 10.53 12.39
C ILE A 244 -3.28 11.25 11.37
N LEU A 245 -2.17 10.65 10.96
CA LEU A 245 -1.25 11.24 9.98
C LEU A 245 -1.90 11.40 8.61
N PHE A 246 -2.74 10.42 8.22
CA PHE A 246 -3.53 10.51 6.99
C PHE A 246 -4.42 11.76 7.00
N MET A 247 -5.17 12.00 8.08
CA MET A 247 -6.08 13.15 8.16
C MET A 247 -5.34 14.47 8.01
N PHE A 248 -4.22 14.65 8.71
CA PHE A 248 -3.42 15.87 8.59
C PHE A 248 -2.84 16.06 7.19
N GLY A 249 -2.19 15.03 6.66
CA GLY A 249 -1.59 15.06 5.32
C GLY A 249 -2.65 15.25 4.23
N PHE A 250 -3.77 14.55 4.34
CA PHE A 250 -4.84 14.63 3.36
C PHE A 250 -5.49 16.03 3.33
N VAL A 251 -5.82 16.62 4.48
CA VAL A 251 -6.40 17.97 4.55
C VAL A 251 -5.45 19.01 3.93
N MET A 252 -4.14 18.89 4.22
CA MET A 252 -3.13 19.76 3.62
C MET A 252 -3.10 19.66 2.10
N ILE A 253 -3.06 18.43 1.58
CA ILE A 253 -3.04 18.18 0.13
C ILE A 253 -4.38 18.60 -0.52
N ALA A 254 -5.52 18.31 0.12
CA ALA A 254 -6.82 18.74 -0.34
C ALA A 254 -6.93 20.26 -0.49
N ALA A 255 -6.35 21.00 0.45
CA ALA A 255 -6.26 22.45 0.38
C ALA A 255 -5.37 22.92 -0.79
N LEU A 256 -4.25 22.24 -1.04
CA LEU A 256 -3.36 22.53 -2.18
C LEU A 256 -4.07 22.27 -3.53
N TYR A 257 -4.76 21.13 -3.67
CA TYR A 257 -5.55 20.84 -4.86
C TYR A 257 -6.65 21.86 -5.11
N ALA A 258 -7.35 22.29 -4.04
CA ALA A 258 -8.36 23.31 -4.11
C ALA A 258 -7.78 24.68 -4.52
N ALA A 259 -6.60 25.04 -3.98
CA ALA A 259 -5.91 26.27 -4.32
C ALA A 259 -5.41 26.27 -5.77
N ALA A 260 -4.77 25.19 -6.22
CA ALA A 260 -4.32 25.03 -7.61
C ALA A 260 -5.50 25.10 -8.59
N ALA A 261 -6.60 24.40 -8.31
CA ALA A 261 -7.81 24.44 -9.09
C ALA A 261 -8.46 25.84 -9.15
N ALA A 262 -8.30 26.64 -8.09
CA ALA A 262 -8.76 28.03 -8.09
C ALA A 262 -8.01 28.92 -9.09
N LEU A 263 -6.80 28.57 -9.49
CA LEU A 263 -6.00 29.32 -10.47
C LEU A 263 -6.31 28.91 -11.92
N VAL A 264 -6.88 27.72 -12.13
CA VAL A 264 -7.17 27.17 -13.46
C VAL A 264 -8.60 27.53 -13.91
N SER A 265 -8.79 27.76 -15.19
CA SER A 265 -10.08 28.15 -15.76
C SER A 265 -10.83 26.99 -16.44
N ARG A 266 -10.10 25.93 -16.85
CA ARG A 266 -10.66 24.76 -17.54
C ARG A 266 -10.21 23.48 -16.90
N THR A 267 -11.09 22.47 -16.91
CA THR A 267 -10.77 21.13 -16.41
C THR A 267 -9.63 20.45 -17.17
N GLU A 268 -9.46 20.78 -18.45
CA GLU A 268 -8.39 20.26 -19.32
C GLU A 268 -6.99 20.72 -18.83
N ASP A 269 -6.91 21.92 -18.26
CA ASP A 269 -5.65 22.51 -17.78
C ASP A 269 -5.25 22.00 -16.38
N LEU A 270 -6.14 21.28 -15.69
CA LEU A 270 -5.86 20.77 -14.34
C LEU A 270 -4.65 19.82 -14.30
N ASN A 271 -4.51 18.94 -15.29
CA ASN A 271 -3.42 17.96 -15.34
C ASN A 271 -2.04 18.60 -15.54
N THR A 272 -2.00 19.84 -16.04
CA THR A 272 -0.75 20.62 -16.18
C THR A 272 -0.46 21.48 -14.96
N ALA A 273 -1.45 21.74 -14.12
CA ALA A 273 -1.34 22.58 -12.92
C ALA A 273 -1.11 21.78 -11.64
N LEU A 274 -1.37 20.46 -11.65
CA LEU A 274 -1.25 19.52 -10.54
C LEU A 274 -0.18 18.48 -10.80
#